data_de80df35afa4971e4be5e4a718ece965
#
_entry.id   de80df35afa4971e4be5e4a718ece965
#
_cell.length_a   1.000
_cell.length_b   1.000
_cell.length_c   1.000
_cell.angle_alpha   90.00
_cell.angle_beta   90.00
_cell.angle_gamma   90.00
#
_symmetry.space_group_name_H-M   'P 1'
#
loop_
_entity.id
_entity.type
_entity.pdbx_description
1 polymer ?
#
loop_
_entity_poly.entity_id
_entity_poly.type
_entity_poly.pdbx_seq_one_letter_code
_entity_poly.pdbx_strand_id
1 'polypeptide(L)'
;MSYLQVVLDANVLACALVRDIFLDAGLARLFRVRWTHAILTETRRTYVTKIGLSEADADALLTEMDGVFPRARITGYEERAETMTNDPKDRHVATAAAQVGADIITYNPRHFQRAHLAPIGVRAIHPNVFLTALYPKYPNTLADIARQQARQRQGRFTLNDYLDRLGHSLPLRRDRSDPSSRG
;
A
#
# COMPACT_ATOMS: atom_id res chain seq x y z
N MET A 1 2.62 23.04 -4.94
CA MET A 1 2.91 22.00 -3.92
C MET A 1 2.81 20.64 -4.57
N SER A 2 3.90 19.88 -4.59
CA SER A 2 3.88 18.51 -5.13
C SER A 2 3.02 17.64 -4.20
N TYR A 3 2.02 16.98 -4.76
CA TYR A 3 1.14 16.09 -4.01
C TYR A 3 1.90 14.79 -3.71
N LEU A 4 1.93 14.37 -2.45
CA LEU A 4 2.62 13.13 -2.05
C LEU A 4 2.10 11.96 -2.89
N GLN A 5 3.00 11.21 -3.51
CA GLN A 5 2.68 10.02 -4.30
C GLN A 5 3.39 8.80 -3.73
N VAL A 6 2.74 7.65 -3.79
CA VAL A 6 3.30 6.37 -3.36
C VAL A 6 3.01 5.28 -4.38
N VAL A 7 4.04 4.52 -4.74
CA VAL A 7 3.88 3.29 -5.51
C VAL A 7 3.68 2.14 -4.53
N LEU A 8 2.55 1.46 -4.62
CA LEU A 8 2.26 0.29 -3.80
C LEU A 8 2.84 -0.95 -4.49
N ASP A 9 3.79 -1.61 -3.83
CA ASP A 9 4.37 -2.86 -4.29
C ASP A 9 3.38 -4.02 -4.23
N ALA A 10 3.56 -5.05 -5.03
CA ALA A 10 2.66 -6.21 -5.13
C ALA A 10 2.43 -6.89 -3.77
N ASN A 11 3.45 -6.95 -2.92
CA ASN A 11 3.33 -7.53 -1.58
C ASN A 11 2.41 -6.72 -0.65
N VAL A 12 2.30 -5.41 -0.84
CA VAL A 12 1.37 -4.53 -0.11
C VAL A 12 -0.04 -4.69 -0.66
N LEU A 13 -0.20 -4.69 -1.98
CA LEU A 13 -1.51 -4.88 -2.62
C LEU A 13 -2.10 -6.27 -2.32
N ALA A 14 -1.27 -7.29 -2.18
CA ALA A 14 -1.72 -8.64 -1.83
C ALA A 14 -2.21 -8.76 -0.37
N CYS A 15 -1.80 -7.87 0.52
CA CYS A 15 -2.25 -7.84 1.91
C CYS A 15 -3.55 -7.03 2.03
N ALA A 16 -4.70 -7.69 2.00
CA ALA A 16 -6.02 -7.04 1.99
C ALA A 16 -6.19 -5.95 3.07
N LEU A 17 -5.70 -6.24 4.29
CA LEU A 17 -5.81 -5.32 5.43
C LEU A 17 -5.08 -3.99 5.17
N VAL A 18 -3.85 -4.06 4.71
CA VAL A 18 -2.99 -2.89 4.49
C VAL A 18 -3.34 -2.20 3.18
N ARG A 19 -3.60 -3.00 2.12
CA ARG A 19 -4.11 -2.47 0.85
C ARG A 19 -5.30 -1.54 1.07
N ASP A 20 -6.31 -2.02 1.78
CA ASP A 20 -7.57 -1.28 1.95
C ASP A 20 -7.35 0.03 2.71
N ILE A 21 -6.47 0.07 3.72
CA ILE A 21 -6.10 1.35 4.38
C ILE A 21 -5.42 2.32 3.40
N PHE A 22 -4.48 1.83 2.58
CA PHE A 22 -3.81 2.70 1.63
C PHE A 22 -4.76 3.21 0.54
N LEU A 23 -5.69 2.39 0.08
CA LEU A 23 -6.70 2.79 -0.90
C LEU A 23 -7.67 3.83 -0.28
N ASP A 24 -8.20 3.58 0.91
CA ASP A 24 -9.09 4.53 1.59
C ASP A 24 -8.39 5.86 1.91
N ALA A 25 -7.12 5.83 2.34
CA ALA A 25 -6.33 7.04 2.55
C ALA A 25 -6.07 7.79 1.22
N GLY A 26 -5.91 7.07 0.12
CA GLY A 26 -5.85 7.62 -1.23
C GLY A 26 -7.17 8.29 -1.66
N LEU A 27 -8.31 7.65 -1.39
CA LEU A 27 -9.65 8.24 -1.61
C LEU A 27 -9.88 9.48 -0.76
N ALA A 28 -9.42 9.47 0.50
CA ALA A 28 -9.43 10.63 1.38
C ALA A 28 -8.41 11.71 0.96
N ARG A 29 -7.68 11.51 -0.15
CA ARG A 29 -6.71 12.44 -0.72
C ARG A 29 -5.55 12.79 0.22
N LEU A 30 -5.13 11.88 1.09
CA LEU A 30 -3.94 12.09 1.92
C LEU A 30 -2.66 11.97 1.08
N PHE A 31 -2.69 11.15 0.06
CA PHE A 31 -1.66 10.96 -0.98
C PHE A 31 -2.28 10.35 -2.24
N ARG A 32 -1.48 10.24 -3.31
CA ARG A 32 -1.88 9.53 -4.54
C ARG A 32 -1.27 8.14 -4.55
N VAL A 33 -2.12 7.11 -4.66
CA VAL A 33 -1.68 5.73 -4.89
C VAL A 33 -1.33 5.53 -6.35
N ARG A 34 -0.26 4.76 -6.60
CA ARG A 34 0.26 4.47 -7.93
C ARG A 34 0.66 3.01 -8.02
N TRP A 35 0.54 2.43 -9.20
CA TRP A 35 1.03 1.09 -9.54
C TRP A 35 1.33 0.97 -11.02
N THR A 36 1.99 -0.11 -11.42
CA THR A 36 2.23 -0.46 -12.82
C THR A 36 1.41 -1.68 -13.20
N HIS A 37 1.33 -1.97 -14.50
CA HIS A 37 0.75 -3.24 -14.96
C HIS A 37 1.53 -4.45 -14.42
N ALA A 38 2.85 -4.39 -14.38
CA ALA A 38 3.68 -5.46 -13.83
C ALA A 38 3.39 -5.74 -12.35
N ILE A 39 3.21 -4.68 -11.52
CA ILE A 39 2.81 -4.82 -10.12
C ILE A 39 1.45 -5.52 -10.01
N LEU A 40 0.46 -5.13 -10.81
CA LEU A 40 -0.86 -5.77 -10.78
C LEU A 40 -0.80 -7.24 -11.23
N THR A 41 0.01 -7.55 -12.24
CA THR A 41 0.22 -8.94 -12.70
C THR A 41 0.84 -9.81 -11.60
N GLU A 42 1.82 -9.28 -10.87
CA GLU A 42 2.43 -9.99 -9.73
C GLU A 42 1.43 -10.14 -8.58
N THR A 43 0.64 -9.10 -8.30
CA THR A 43 -0.44 -9.13 -7.30
C THR A 43 -1.47 -10.20 -7.64
N ARG A 44 -1.92 -10.25 -8.90
CA ARG A 44 -2.83 -11.29 -9.41
C ARG A 44 -2.29 -12.70 -9.16
N ARG A 45 -1.03 -12.92 -9.56
CA ARG A 45 -0.38 -14.22 -9.34
C ARG A 45 -0.40 -14.58 -7.85
N THR A 46 -0.09 -13.63 -6.97
CA THR A 46 -0.11 -13.86 -5.52
C THR A 46 -1.50 -14.18 -5.01
N TYR A 47 -2.54 -13.50 -5.49
CA TYR A 47 -3.93 -13.80 -5.14
C TYR A 47 -4.31 -15.24 -5.49
N VAL A 48 -3.99 -15.68 -6.70
CA VAL A 48 -4.33 -17.04 -7.16
C VAL A 48 -3.48 -18.09 -6.46
N THR A 49 -2.13 -17.93 -6.46
CA THR A 49 -1.22 -19.01 -6.05
C THR A 49 -0.98 -19.11 -4.55
N LYS A 50 -1.10 -18.02 -3.80
CA LYS A 50 -0.79 -17.98 -2.36
C LYS A 50 -2.01 -17.74 -1.49
N ILE A 51 -2.97 -16.94 -1.97
CA ILE A 51 -4.17 -16.59 -1.20
C ILE A 51 -5.33 -17.53 -1.54
N GLY A 52 -5.30 -18.16 -2.72
CA GLY A 52 -6.29 -19.14 -3.14
C GLY A 52 -7.58 -18.52 -3.71
N LEU A 53 -7.52 -17.28 -4.21
CA LEU A 53 -8.62 -16.70 -4.96
C LEU A 53 -8.75 -17.40 -6.31
N SER A 54 -9.98 -17.49 -6.83
CA SER A 54 -10.19 -17.86 -8.24
C SER A 54 -9.55 -16.80 -9.16
N GLU A 55 -9.19 -17.17 -10.37
CA GLU A 55 -8.69 -16.21 -11.36
C GLU A 55 -9.69 -15.09 -11.61
N ALA A 56 -10.97 -15.44 -11.72
CA ALA A 56 -12.05 -14.48 -11.93
C ALA A 56 -12.20 -13.48 -10.79
N ASP A 57 -12.09 -13.93 -9.52
CA ASP A 57 -12.17 -13.03 -8.37
C ASP A 57 -10.94 -12.11 -8.29
N ALA A 58 -9.76 -12.64 -8.60
CA ALA A 58 -8.53 -11.84 -8.66
C ALA A 58 -8.63 -10.75 -9.75
N ASP A 59 -9.12 -11.10 -10.93
CA ASP A 59 -9.30 -10.15 -12.04
C ASP A 59 -10.37 -9.11 -11.72
N ALA A 60 -11.49 -9.50 -11.12
CA ALA A 60 -12.55 -8.59 -10.71
C ALA A 60 -12.03 -7.56 -9.69
N LEU A 61 -11.28 -8.01 -8.67
CA LEU A 61 -10.71 -7.12 -7.65
C LEU A 61 -9.73 -6.10 -8.25
N LEU A 62 -8.85 -6.52 -9.15
CA LEU A 62 -7.88 -5.61 -9.78
C LEU A 62 -8.57 -4.63 -10.75
N THR A 63 -9.61 -5.08 -11.44
CA THR A 63 -10.42 -4.23 -12.31
C THR A 63 -11.16 -3.16 -11.50
N GLU A 64 -11.74 -3.54 -10.35
CA GLU A 64 -12.36 -2.60 -9.44
C GLU A 64 -11.36 -1.54 -8.94
N MET A 65 -10.17 -1.97 -8.52
CA MET A 65 -9.10 -1.05 -8.10
C MET A 65 -8.73 -0.04 -9.20
N ASP A 66 -8.53 -0.48 -10.43
CA ASP A 66 -8.25 0.40 -11.57
C ASP A 66 -9.43 1.35 -11.87
N GLY A 67 -10.66 0.89 -11.74
CA GLY A 67 -11.86 1.69 -11.92
C GLY A 67 -12.00 2.81 -10.89
N VAL A 68 -11.70 2.50 -9.62
CA VAL A 68 -11.74 3.47 -8.52
C VAL A 68 -10.58 4.47 -8.61
N PHE A 69 -9.42 4.03 -9.10
CA PHE A 69 -8.22 4.85 -9.22
C PHE A 69 -7.71 4.99 -10.67
N PRO A 70 -8.47 5.63 -11.57
CA PRO A 70 -8.15 5.66 -13.01
C PRO A 70 -6.82 6.35 -13.34
N ARG A 71 -6.26 7.14 -12.41
CA ARG A 71 -4.96 7.81 -12.55
C ARG A 71 -3.82 7.12 -11.81
N ALA A 72 -4.05 5.94 -11.21
CA ALA A 72 -3.02 5.25 -10.45
C ALA A 72 -2.01 4.53 -11.34
N ARG A 73 -2.41 4.10 -12.53
CA ARG A 73 -1.54 3.36 -13.44
C ARG A 73 -0.41 4.24 -13.99
N ILE A 74 0.82 3.75 -13.87
CA ILE A 74 2.03 4.36 -14.45
C ILE A 74 2.37 3.58 -15.71
N THR A 75 2.68 4.29 -16.80
CA THR A 75 3.09 3.75 -18.09
C THR A 75 4.31 4.50 -18.63
N GLY A 76 5.04 3.94 -19.58
CA GLY A 76 6.18 4.60 -20.23
C GLY A 76 7.43 4.69 -19.36
N TYR A 77 7.59 3.81 -18.37
CA TYR A 77 8.77 3.72 -17.50
C TYR A 77 9.77 2.66 -17.97
N GLU A 78 9.37 1.81 -18.91
CA GLU A 78 10.05 0.58 -19.29
C GLU A 78 11.45 0.86 -19.86
N GLU A 79 11.58 1.85 -20.74
CA GLU A 79 12.86 2.22 -21.38
C GLU A 79 13.92 2.65 -20.36
N ARG A 80 13.51 3.23 -19.24
CA ARG A 80 14.42 3.62 -18.16
C ARG A 80 14.79 2.47 -17.24
N ALA A 81 14.01 1.40 -17.21
CA ALA A 81 14.27 0.26 -16.34
C ALA A 81 15.58 -0.46 -16.72
N GLU A 82 15.97 -0.45 -17.99
CA GLU A 82 17.20 -1.05 -18.48
C GLU A 82 18.48 -0.36 -17.97
N THR A 83 18.38 0.92 -17.62
CA THR A 83 19.53 1.72 -17.13
C THR A 83 19.73 1.62 -15.61
N MET A 84 18.84 0.96 -14.90
CA MET A 84 18.90 0.85 -13.43
C MET A 84 19.84 -0.29 -12.99
N THR A 85 20.54 -0.07 -11.88
CA THR A 85 21.55 -1.00 -11.34
C THR A 85 21.04 -1.90 -10.21
N ASN A 86 19.79 -1.69 -9.74
CA ASN A 86 19.16 -2.53 -8.72
C ASN A 86 18.75 -3.91 -9.26
N ASP A 87 18.27 -4.81 -8.40
CA ASP A 87 17.82 -6.14 -8.78
C ASP A 87 16.86 -6.06 -9.98
N PRO A 88 17.09 -6.84 -11.05
CA PRO A 88 16.24 -6.82 -12.24
C PRO A 88 14.74 -6.96 -11.95
N LYS A 89 14.39 -7.71 -10.92
CA LYS A 89 12.99 -7.93 -10.52
C LYS A 89 12.32 -6.68 -9.97
N ASP A 90 13.08 -5.78 -9.34
CA ASP A 90 12.58 -4.60 -8.66
C ASP A 90 12.82 -3.31 -9.47
N ARG A 91 13.53 -3.40 -10.62
CA ARG A 91 13.84 -2.25 -11.49
C ARG A 91 12.59 -1.53 -11.95
N HIS A 92 11.57 -2.27 -12.38
CA HIS A 92 10.32 -1.70 -12.86
C HIS A 92 9.60 -0.86 -11.80
N VAL A 93 9.65 -1.27 -10.53
CA VAL A 93 9.04 -0.51 -9.42
C VAL A 93 9.83 0.78 -9.16
N ALA A 94 11.16 0.69 -9.08
CA ALA A 94 12.02 1.84 -8.83
C ALA A 94 11.94 2.88 -9.95
N THR A 95 11.96 2.44 -11.21
CA THR A 95 11.87 3.31 -12.38
C THR A 95 10.51 4.02 -12.45
N ALA A 96 9.44 3.27 -12.25
CA ALA A 96 8.09 3.83 -12.23
C ALA A 96 7.93 4.86 -11.09
N ALA A 97 8.47 4.58 -9.90
CA ALA A 97 8.45 5.52 -8.79
C ALA A 97 9.22 6.81 -9.09
N ALA A 98 10.42 6.68 -9.68
CA ALA A 98 11.23 7.84 -10.08
C ALA A 98 10.52 8.71 -11.12
N GLN A 99 9.85 8.09 -12.10
CA GLN A 99 9.15 8.82 -13.16
C GLN A 99 8.06 9.75 -12.63
N VAL A 100 7.35 9.33 -11.56
CA VAL A 100 6.25 10.11 -11.00
C VAL A 100 6.63 10.86 -9.72
N GLY A 101 7.88 10.76 -9.28
CA GLY A 101 8.35 11.38 -8.03
C GLY A 101 7.67 10.80 -6.80
N ALA A 102 7.53 9.46 -6.74
CA ALA A 102 6.86 8.73 -5.67
C ALA A 102 7.84 7.98 -4.78
N ASP A 103 7.46 7.76 -3.51
CA ASP A 103 8.10 6.75 -2.66
C ASP A 103 7.50 5.37 -2.93
N ILE A 104 8.28 4.31 -2.71
CA ILE A 104 7.83 2.92 -2.83
C ILE A 104 7.37 2.43 -1.46
N ILE A 105 6.16 1.92 -1.36
CA ILE A 105 5.66 1.25 -0.17
C ILE A 105 5.76 -0.26 -0.37
N THR A 106 6.58 -0.91 0.46
CA THR A 106 6.88 -2.34 0.36
C THR A 106 7.15 -2.96 1.73
N TYR A 107 6.78 -4.24 1.92
CA TYR A 107 7.19 -5.01 3.10
C TYR A 107 8.67 -5.40 3.09
N ASN A 108 9.33 -5.32 1.93
CA ASN A 108 10.71 -5.71 1.75
C ASN A 108 11.61 -4.54 1.31
N PRO A 109 11.73 -3.45 2.11
CA PRO A 109 12.53 -2.29 1.71
C PRO A 109 14.02 -2.62 1.51
N ARG A 110 14.50 -3.75 2.06
CA ARG A 110 15.89 -4.22 1.90
C ARG A 110 16.21 -4.65 0.46
N HIS A 111 15.22 -5.03 -0.35
CA HIS A 111 15.39 -5.33 -1.77
C HIS A 111 15.73 -4.06 -2.56
N PHE A 112 15.33 -2.91 -2.06
CA PHE A 112 15.56 -1.61 -2.66
C PHE A 112 16.73 -0.90 -1.96
N GLN A 113 17.96 -1.23 -2.36
CA GLN A 113 19.16 -0.64 -1.74
C GLN A 113 19.16 0.89 -1.87
N ARG A 114 19.37 1.57 -0.76
CA ARG A 114 19.39 3.04 -0.71
C ARG A 114 20.39 3.65 -1.70
N ALA A 115 21.53 3.00 -1.93
CA ALA A 115 22.54 3.45 -2.87
C ALA A 115 22.01 3.56 -4.31
N HIS A 116 21.05 2.72 -4.70
CA HIS A 116 20.43 2.74 -6.04
C HIS A 116 19.24 3.70 -6.12
N LEU A 117 18.52 3.91 -5.02
CA LEU A 117 17.32 4.77 -5.00
C LEU A 117 17.64 6.24 -4.75
N ALA A 118 18.66 6.55 -3.94
CA ALA A 118 18.97 7.93 -3.56
C ALA A 118 19.31 8.82 -4.79
N PRO A 119 20.07 8.35 -5.79
CA PRO A 119 20.37 9.16 -6.97
C PRO A 119 19.14 9.53 -7.81
N ILE A 120 18.07 8.75 -7.73
CA ILE A 120 16.82 8.97 -8.46
C ILE A 120 15.72 9.60 -7.60
N GLY A 121 16.06 9.99 -6.35
CA GLY A 121 15.14 10.68 -5.45
C GLY A 121 14.00 9.83 -4.89
N VAL A 122 14.13 8.49 -4.91
CA VAL A 122 13.13 7.53 -4.45
C VAL A 122 13.52 6.94 -3.10
N ARG A 123 12.55 6.63 -2.27
CA ARG A 123 12.73 5.89 -1.01
C ARG A 123 11.84 4.65 -1.02
N ALA A 124 12.33 3.55 -0.47
CA ALA A 124 11.53 2.38 -0.15
C ALA A 124 11.19 2.39 1.34
N ILE A 125 9.92 2.36 1.66
CA ILE A 125 9.40 2.58 3.02
C ILE A 125 8.46 1.42 3.38
N HIS A 126 8.65 0.87 4.58
CA HIS A 126 7.73 -0.14 5.11
C HIS A 126 6.34 0.50 5.37
N PRO A 127 5.22 -0.18 5.06
CA PRO A 127 3.86 0.37 5.23
C PRO A 127 3.63 0.99 6.61
N ASN A 128 4.06 0.31 7.66
CA ASN A 128 3.89 0.77 9.02
C ASN A 128 4.66 2.08 9.30
N VAL A 129 5.90 2.17 8.82
CA VAL A 129 6.73 3.38 8.99
C VAL A 129 6.07 4.56 8.27
N PHE A 130 5.54 4.33 7.07
CA PHE A 130 4.84 5.36 6.31
C PHE A 130 3.58 5.85 7.03
N LEU A 131 2.71 4.92 7.47
CA LEU A 131 1.47 5.29 8.17
C LEU A 131 1.73 5.97 9.51
N THR A 132 2.76 5.53 10.26
CA THR A 132 3.18 6.18 11.51
C THR A 132 3.65 7.62 11.27
N ALA A 133 4.41 7.86 10.20
CA ALA A 133 4.86 9.21 9.85
C ALA A 133 3.72 10.11 9.32
N LEU A 134 2.69 9.50 8.72
CA LEU A 134 1.51 10.21 8.22
C LEU A 134 0.53 10.58 9.33
N TYR A 135 0.43 9.75 10.36
CA TYR A 135 -0.55 9.87 11.44
C TYR A 135 -0.58 11.25 12.13
N PRO A 136 0.54 11.89 12.51
CA PRO A 136 0.52 13.20 13.15
C PRO A 136 -0.13 14.30 12.31
N LYS A 137 -0.16 14.14 10.98
CA LYS A 137 -0.76 15.11 10.06
C LYS A 137 -2.26 14.90 9.89
N TYR A 138 -2.73 13.66 9.98
CA TYR A 138 -4.11 13.28 9.66
C TYR A 138 -4.69 12.28 10.69
N PRO A 139 -4.61 12.58 12.02
CA PRO A 139 -4.95 11.61 13.05
C PRO A 139 -6.42 11.16 13.00
N ASN A 140 -7.33 12.11 12.80
CA ASN A 140 -8.77 11.81 12.76
C ASN A 140 -9.14 10.99 11.52
N THR A 141 -8.66 11.39 10.35
CA THR A 141 -8.95 10.70 9.08
C THR A 141 -8.45 9.26 9.11
N LEU A 142 -7.22 9.03 9.57
CA LEU A 142 -6.67 7.66 9.67
C LEU A 142 -7.39 6.82 10.73
N ALA A 143 -7.81 7.43 11.84
CA ALA A 143 -8.62 6.75 12.83
C ALA A 143 -10.01 6.35 12.28
N ASP A 144 -10.65 7.23 11.52
CA ASP A 144 -11.96 6.96 10.91
C ASP A 144 -11.86 5.86 9.85
N ILE A 145 -10.82 5.87 9.00
CA ILE A 145 -10.53 4.79 8.05
C ILE A 145 -10.39 3.46 8.80
N ALA A 146 -9.57 3.42 9.86
CA ALA A 146 -9.37 2.19 10.63
C ALA A 146 -10.67 1.67 11.26
N ARG A 147 -11.50 2.56 11.82
CA ARG A 147 -12.82 2.19 12.37
C ARG A 147 -13.77 1.67 11.29
N GLN A 148 -13.81 2.32 10.13
CA GLN A 148 -14.64 1.90 9.00
C GLN A 148 -14.23 0.50 8.52
N GLN A 149 -12.92 0.26 8.33
CA GLN A 149 -12.39 -1.02 7.93
C GLN A 149 -12.67 -2.13 8.97
N ALA A 150 -12.57 -1.83 10.26
CA ALA A 150 -12.93 -2.77 11.31
C ALA A 150 -14.43 -3.12 11.26
N ARG A 151 -15.32 -2.14 11.06
CA ARG A 151 -16.77 -2.36 10.93
C ARG A 151 -17.13 -3.22 9.73
N GLN A 152 -16.52 -3.00 8.57
CA GLN A 152 -16.76 -3.80 7.36
C GLN A 152 -16.37 -5.28 7.54
N ARG A 153 -15.48 -5.55 8.49
CA ARG A 153 -15.02 -6.89 8.86
C ARG A 153 -15.68 -7.44 10.14
N GLN A 154 -16.81 -6.85 10.56
CA GLN A 154 -17.55 -7.28 11.76
C GLN A 154 -17.81 -8.80 11.75
N GLY A 155 -17.57 -9.44 12.90
CA GLY A 155 -17.61 -10.90 13.09
C GLY A 155 -16.29 -11.63 12.80
N ARG A 156 -15.29 -10.94 12.22
CA ARG A 156 -13.94 -11.51 12.03
C ARG A 156 -12.89 -10.86 12.92
N PHE A 157 -13.05 -9.55 13.24
CA PHE A 157 -12.09 -8.79 14.04
C PHE A 157 -12.77 -7.63 14.78
N THR A 158 -12.31 -7.38 16.02
CA THR A 158 -12.57 -6.11 16.72
C THR A 158 -11.66 -5.00 16.16
N LEU A 159 -11.94 -3.74 16.52
CA LEU A 159 -11.03 -2.63 16.19
C LEU A 159 -9.61 -2.87 16.75
N ASN A 160 -9.51 -3.43 17.96
CA ASN A 160 -8.23 -3.74 18.58
C ASN A 160 -7.49 -4.83 17.82
N ASP A 161 -8.16 -5.93 17.44
CA ASP A 161 -7.56 -6.98 16.59
C ASP A 161 -7.07 -6.41 15.25
N TYR A 162 -7.82 -5.49 14.68
CA TYR A 162 -7.46 -4.81 13.45
C TYR A 162 -6.18 -3.98 13.61
N LEU A 163 -6.10 -3.21 14.71
CA LEU A 163 -4.94 -2.38 15.03
C LEU A 163 -3.71 -3.24 15.37
N ASP A 164 -3.89 -4.34 16.10
CA ASP A 164 -2.81 -5.27 16.43
C ASP A 164 -2.26 -5.97 15.19
N ARG A 165 -3.12 -6.31 14.22
CA ARG A 165 -2.70 -6.89 12.92
C ARG A 165 -1.98 -5.90 12.01
N LEU A 166 -2.29 -4.62 12.12
CA LEU A 166 -1.50 -3.55 11.48
C LEU A 166 -0.13 -3.39 12.13
N GLY A 167 0.12 -4.14 13.22
CA GLY A 167 1.38 -4.15 13.95
C GLY A 167 1.64 -2.83 14.63
N HIS A 168 1.06 -2.54 15.76
CA HIS A 168 1.31 -1.37 16.66
C HIS A 168 1.68 -0.03 15.99
N SER A 169 1.44 0.08 14.69
CA SER A 169 2.05 1.07 13.80
C SER A 169 1.30 2.38 13.77
N LEU A 170 0.06 2.37 14.19
CA LEU A 170 -0.70 3.59 14.36
C LEU A 170 -0.88 3.84 15.85
N PRO A 171 -0.44 4.98 16.40
CA PRO A 171 -0.68 5.36 17.78
C PRO A 171 -2.15 5.77 17.97
N LEU A 172 -3.07 5.00 17.39
CA LEU A 172 -4.49 5.14 17.61
C LEU A 172 -4.75 4.81 19.08
N ARG A 173 -5.35 5.72 19.81
CA ARG A 173 -5.82 5.46 21.18
C ARG A 173 -6.78 4.27 21.07
N ARG A 174 -6.46 3.18 21.77
CA ARG A 174 -7.39 2.07 21.97
C ARG A 174 -8.69 2.68 22.51
N ASP A 175 -9.79 2.38 21.84
CA ASP A 175 -11.08 2.88 22.28
C ASP A 175 -11.42 2.19 23.60
N ARG A 176 -11.35 2.96 24.70
CA ARG A 176 -11.69 2.47 26.04
C ARG A 176 -13.19 2.21 26.21
N SER A 177 -14.01 2.55 25.22
CA SER A 177 -15.44 2.31 25.22
C SER A 177 -15.85 0.97 24.57
N ASP A 178 -14.90 0.20 24.03
CA ASP A 178 -15.19 -1.12 23.47
C ASP A 178 -15.41 -2.13 24.62
N PRO A 179 -16.62 -2.67 24.80
CA PRO A 179 -16.92 -3.62 25.86
C PRO A 179 -16.17 -4.96 25.74
N SER A 180 -15.60 -5.26 24.57
CA SER A 180 -14.79 -6.50 24.36
C SER A 180 -13.38 -6.39 24.92
N SER A 181 -12.96 -5.23 25.44
CA SER A 181 -11.62 -5.02 26.02
C SER A 181 -11.52 -5.42 27.51
N ARG A 182 -12.57 -6.01 28.08
CA ARG A 182 -12.59 -6.55 29.46
C ARG A 182 -12.68 -8.08 29.44
N GLY A 183 -11.58 -8.71 29.14
CA GLY A 183 -11.41 -10.14 29.25
C GLY A 183 -10.02 -10.47 29.71
#